data_8a95c954207d2aeb265596ef26c84db8
#
_entry.id   8a95c954207d2aeb265596ef26c84db8
#
_cell.length_a   1.000
_cell.length_b   1.000
_cell.length_c   1.000
_cell.angle_alpha   90.00
_cell.angle_beta   90.00
_cell.angle_gamma   90.00
#
_symmetry.space_group_name_H-M   'P 1'
#
loop_
_entity.id
_entity.type
_entity.pdbx_description
1 polymer ?
#
loop_
_entity_poly.entity_id
_entity_poly.type
_entity_poly.pdbx_seq_one_letter_code
_entity_poly.pdbx_strand_id
1 'polypeptide(L)'
;IIERLSDGGPQQVPVFSPDGTMIAFVRDNNIFLVKLLYGNSESQVTEDGKQNMVLNGIPDWVYEEEFGFNRALEFSADNTMIAFIRFDESEVPSYSFPMFAGEAPQITPLKDYPGEYTYKYPKAGYPNSKVEVRTYDIKSHVTRTMKLPIDADGYIPRIRFTKDASKLAVMTLNRHQDRFDLYFADPRSTLCKLVLRDESPYYIKENVFDNIKFYPETFSLLSERDGFSHLYWYSMGGNLIKKVTNGKYEVKDFLGYDATDGSFYYTSNEESPLRKAVYKIDKKGKKTKLSQREGTNTPLFSKSMKYYMNKFSNLDTPML
;
A
#
# COMPACT_ATOMS: atom_id res chain seq x y z
N ILE A 1 9.99 22.37 20.03
CA ILE A 1 9.86 21.50 21.21
C ILE A 1 9.76 20.07 20.67
N ILE A 2 10.59 19.17 21.20
CA ILE A 2 10.52 17.73 20.91
C ILE A 2 9.90 17.09 22.16
N GLU A 3 8.85 16.30 21.95
CA GLU A 3 8.14 15.59 23.01
C GLU A 3 8.17 14.08 22.75
N ARG A 4 8.44 13.29 23.78
CA ARG A 4 8.39 11.84 23.71
C ARG A 4 6.95 11.37 23.93
N LEU A 5 6.43 10.58 23.01
CA LEU A 5 5.03 10.14 23.03
C LEU A 5 4.83 8.78 23.67
N SER A 6 5.88 7.94 23.72
CA SER A 6 5.80 6.57 24.26
C SER A 6 7.15 6.12 24.79
N ASP A 7 7.13 5.36 25.89
CA ASP A 7 8.32 4.83 26.58
C ASP A 7 8.54 3.33 26.41
N GLY A 8 7.64 2.64 25.69
CA GLY A 8 7.56 1.18 25.66
C GLY A 8 8.56 0.44 24.77
N GLY A 9 9.63 1.10 24.25
CA GLY A 9 10.66 0.46 23.42
C GLY A 9 10.58 0.84 21.94
N PRO A 10 11.29 0.10 21.03
CA PRO A 10 11.36 0.40 19.61
C PRO A 10 9.98 0.35 18.94
N GLN A 11 9.71 1.32 18.09
CA GLN A 11 8.44 1.48 17.39
C GLN A 11 8.66 1.49 15.88
N GLN A 12 7.71 0.92 15.14
CA GLN A 12 7.74 0.81 13.69
C GLN A 12 6.48 1.46 13.09
N VAL A 13 6.61 1.96 11.88
CA VAL A 13 5.55 2.43 10.98
C VAL A 13 4.52 3.37 11.62
N PRO A 14 4.95 4.45 12.31
CA PRO A 14 4.01 5.38 12.91
C PRO A 14 3.15 6.07 11.84
N VAL A 15 1.86 6.23 12.11
CA VAL A 15 0.91 6.91 11.23
C VAL A 15 -0.05 7.78 12.04
N PHE A 16 -0.24 9.02 11.59
CA PHE A 16 -1.25 9.91 12.16
C PHE A 16 -2.65 9.54 11.66
N SER A 17 -3.63 9.73 12.54
CA SER A 17 -5.03 9.80 12.10
C SER A 17 -5.23 10.98 11.14
N PRO A 18 -6.23 10.95 10.24
CA PRO A 18 -6.51 12.03 9.29
C PRO A 18 -6.66 13.42 9.92
N ASP A 19 -7.20 13.49 11.14
CA ASP A 19 -7.35 14.75 11.90
C ASP A 19 -6.11 15.14 12.73
N GLY A 20 -5.08 14.28 12.75
CA GLY A 20 -3.83 14.52 13.49
C GLY A 20 -3.94 14.41 15.01
N THR A 21 -5.05 13.88 15.56
CA THR A 21 -5.27 13.77 17.01
C THR A 21 -4.78 12.46 17.63
N MET A 22 -4.47 11.48 16.79
CA MET A 22 -4.00 10.14 17.20
C MET A 22 -2.80 9.69 16.35
N ILE A 23 -1.99 8.81 16.93
CA ILE A 23 -0.92 8.10 16.23
C ILE A 23 -1.08 6.61 16.51
N ALA A 24 -1.10 5.80 15.44
CA ALA A 24 -0.95 4.36 15.55
C ALA A 24 0.47 3.95 15.15
N PHE A 25 1.03 2.94 15.80
CA PHE A 25 2.34 2.36 15.47
C PHE A 25 2.36 0.87 15.86
N VAL A 26 3.39 0.17 15.43
CA VAL A 26 3.61 -1.23 15.81
C VAL A 26 4.81 -1.33 16.75
N ARG A 27 4.66 -2.13 17.80
CA ARG A 27 5.71 -2.52 18.75
C ARG A 27 5.51 -4.00 19.10
N ASP A 28 6.59 -4.78 19.05
CA ASP A 28 6.55 -6.23 19.33
C ASP A 28 5.43 -6.97 18.55
N ASN A 29 5.31 -6.64 17.25
CA ASN A 29 4.31 -7.19 16.31
C ASN A 29 2.83 -6.88 16.69
N ASN A 30 2.62 -5.94 17.59
CA ASN A 30 1.29 -5.50 18.02
C ASN A 30 1.07 -4.03 17.72
N ILE A 31 -0.18 -3.69 17.40
CA ILE A 31 -0.61 -2.32 17.13
C ILE A 31 -0.89 -1.61 18.44
N PHE A 32 -0.39 -0.38 18.57
CA PHE A 32 -0.66 0.55 19.66
C PHE A 32 -1.25 1.85 19.11
N LEU A 33 -2.05 2.51 19.94
CA LEU A 33 -2.71 3.78 19.63
C LEU A 33 -2.41 4.79 20.75
N VAL A 34 -1.88 5.95 20.38
CA VAL A 34 -1.69 7.11 21.26
C VAL A 34 -2.72 8.18 20.93
N LYS A 35 -3.47 8.65 21.93
CA LYS A 35 -4.41 9.78 21.83
C LYS A 35 -3.74 11.05 22.35
N LEU A 36 -3.34 11.94 21.44
CA LEU A 36 -2.53 13.13 21.74
C LEU A 36 -3.25 14.15 22.63
N LEU A 37 -4.57 14.32 22.45
CA LEU A 37 -5.38 15.27 23.21
C LEU A 37 -5.66 14.85 24.64
N TYR A 38 -5.33 13.59 25.01
CA TYR A 38 -5.60 13.02 26.36
C TYR A 38 -4.30 12.68 27.08
N GLY A 39 -3.36 13.63 27.07
CA GLY A 39 -2.07 13.47 27.76
C GLY A 39 -1.22 12.33 27.19
N ASN A 40 -1.28 12.14 25.86
CA ASN A 40 -0.56 11.07 25.14
C ASN A 40 -0.90 9.67 25.67
N SER A 41 -2.17 9.44 26.03
CA SER A 41 -2.58 8.14 26.54
C SER A 41 -2.39 7.04 25.48
N GLU A 42 -1.57 6.04 25.81
CA GLU A 42 -1.30 4.86 24.98
C GLU A 42 -2.25 3.71 25.34
N SER A 43 -2.73 3.01 24.32
CA SER A 43 -3.50 1.77 24.47
C SER A 43 -3.04 0.73 23.46
N GLN A 44 -3.04 -0.53 23.87
CA GLN A 44 -2.75 -1.66 23.00
C GLN A 44 -4.01 -2.08 22.25
N VAL A 45 -3.89 -2.27 20.92
CA VAL A 45 -4.99 -2.61 20.01
C VAL A 45 -5.03 -4.11 19.72
N THR A 46 -3.85 -4.75 19.58
CA THR A 46 -3.72 -6.20 19.36
C THR A 46 -2.78 -6.81 20.38
N GLU A 47 -3.00 -8.10 20.74
CA GLU A 47 -2.25 -8.77 21.81
C GLU A 47 -1.63 -10.10 21.36
N ASP A 48 -1.96 -10.59 20.15
CA ASP A 48 -1.53 -11.89 19.65
C ASP A 48 -0.24 -11.84 18.81
N GLY A 49 0.35 -10.65 18.68
CA GLY A 49 1.59 -10.44 17.96
C GLY A 49 2.77 -11.14 18.64
N LYS A 50 3.55 -11.89 17.85
CA LYS A 50 4.71 -12.64 18.33
C LYS A 50 5.66 -12.88 17.17
N GLN A 51 6.96 -12.61 17.42
CA GLN A 51 8.00 -12.81 16.42
C GLN A 51 8.00 -14.24 15.85
N ASN A 52 8.13 -14.36 14.54
CA ASN A 52 8.10 -15.61 13.79
C ASN A 52 6.78 -16.41 13.93
N MET A 53 5.70 -15.77 14.34
CA MET A 53 4.38 -16.39 14.45
C MET A 53 3.25 -15.49 13.93
N VAL A 54 3.04 -14.31 14.53
CA VAL A 54 1.94 -13.42 14.17
C VAL A 54 2.42 -11.98 14.11
N LEU A 55 2.12 -11.32 12.99
CA LEU A 55 2.39 -9.91 12.77
C LEU A 55 1.07 -9.16 12.59
N ASN A 56 0.91 -8.03 13.27
CA ASN A 56 -0.25 -7.16 13.15
C ASN A 56 0.17 -5.77 12.64
N GLY A 57 -0.37 -5.32 11.51
CA GLY A 57 -0.14 -3.98 10.98
C GLY A 57 1.22 -3.73 10.33
N ILE A 58 2.08 -4.73 10.31
CA ILE A 58 3.33 -4.78 9.52
C ILE A 58 3.32 -6.06 8.67
N PRO A 59 3.92 -6.04 7.47
CA PRO A 59 3.98 -7.20 6.59
C PRO A 59 4.99 -8.26 7.08
N ASP A 60 4.84 -9.48 6.56
CA ASP A 60 5.88 -10.47 6.57
C ASP A 60 6.94 -10.20 5.48
N TRP A 61 7.97 -11.04 5.40
CA TRP A 61 9.06 -10.90 4.43
C TRP A 61 8.58 -10.86 2.98
N VAL A 62 7.63 -11.72 2.58
CA VAL A 62 7.11 -11.77 1.20
C VAL A 62 6.44 -10.45 0.81
N TYR A 63 5.63 -9.89 1.69
CA TYR A 63 4.89 -8.66 1.40
C TYR A 63 5.78 -7.42 1.44
N GLU A 64 6.83 -7.42 2.29
CA GLU A 64 7.81 -6.34 2.30
C GLU A 64 8.65 -6.33 1.01
N GLU A 65 9.18 -7.48 0.61
CA GLU A 65 10.07 -7.61 -0.54
C GLU A 65 9.33 -7.61 -1.88
N GLU A 66 8.25 -8.40 -2.01
CA GLU A 66 7.57 -8.60 -3.30
C GLU A 66 6.49 -7.54 -3.56
N PHE A 67 5.73 -7.14 -2.54
CA PHE A 67 4.71 -6.10 -2.70
C PHE A 67 5.17 -4.70 -2.27
N GLY A 68 6.39 -4.56 -1.74
CA GLY A 68 7.07 -3.28 -1.54
C GLY A 68 6.45 -2.36 -0.51
N PHE A 69 5.88 -2.87 0.60
CA PHE A 69 5.34 -2.03 1.66
C PHE A 69 5.77 -2.52 3.06
N ASN A 70 5.85 -1.60 4.00
CA ASN A 70 6.24 -1.87 5.39
C ASN A 70 5.13 -1.56 6.40
N ARG A 71 4.00 -1.00 5.97
CA ARG A 71 2.87 -0.67 6.83
C ARG A 71 1.59 -1.30 6.30
N ALA A 72 0.99 -2.15 7.12
CA ALA A 72 -0.23 -2.89 6.82
C ALA A 72 -1.41 -2.43 7.71
N LEU A 73 -1.49 -1.13 8.04
CA LEU A 73 -2.57 -0.52 8.82
C LEU A 73 -2.98 0.84 8.24
N GLU A 74 -4.28 1.17 8.38
CA GLU A 74 -4.90 2.38 7.85
C GLU A 74 -5.96 2.91 8.83
N PHE A 75 -6.00 4.24 9.04
CA PHE A 75 -7.14 4.90 9.70
C PHE A 75 -8.29 5.13 8.73
N SER A 76 -9.52 5.02 9.22
CA SER A 76 -10.70 5.50 8.47
C SER A 76 -10.71 7.01 8.34
N ALA A 77 -11.37 7.53 7.28
CA ALA A 77 -11.41 8.96 6.99
C ALA A 77 -12.10 9.80 8.10
N ASP A 78 -12.96 9.16 8.90
CA ASP A 78 -13.67 9.76 10.04
C ASP A 78 -12.98 9.57 11.40
N ASN A 79 -11.77 8.99 11.41
CA ASN A 79 -10.95 8.72 12.59
C ASN A 79 -11.58 7.75 13.61
N THR A 80 -12.56 6.96 13.21
CA THR A 80 -13.28 6.06 14.13
C THR A 80 -12.79 4.63 14.14
N MET A 81 -12.06 4.21 13.09
CA MET A 81 -11.63 2.84 12.87
C MET A 81 -10.14 2.78 12.49
N ILE A 82 -9.51 1.66 12.85
CA ILE A 82 -8.23 1.21 12.29
C ILE A 82 -8.49 -0.09 11.55
N ALA A 83 -8.11 -0.19 10.27
CA ALA A 83 -8.06 -1.44 9.54
C ALA A 83 -6.60 -1.91 9.46
N PHE A 84 -6.37 -3.21 9.55
CA PHE A 84 -5.03 -3.77 9.44
C PHE A 84 -5.06 -5.19 8.86
N ILE A 85 -3.92 -5.59 8.30
CA ILE A 85 -3.69 -6.97 7.88
C ILE A 85 -2.98 -7.68 9.04
N ARG A 86 -3.48 -8.86 9.38
CA ARG A 86 -2.85 -9.82 10.28
C ARG A 86 -2.21 -10.92 9.46
N PHE A 87 -0.95 -11.21 9.71
CA PHE A 87 -0.19 -12.27 9.08
C PHE A 87 0.09 -13.36 10.10
N ASP A 88 -0.34 -14.58 9.82
CA ASP A 88 0.03 -15.76 10.59
C ASP A 88 1.10 -16.54 9.82
N GLU A 89 2.35 -16.35 10.22
CA GLU A 89 3.53 -16.98 9.61
C GLU A 89 4.00 -18.23 10.36
N SER A 90 3.19 -18.77 11.27
CA SER A 90 3.58 -19.92 12.11
C SER A 90 3.98 -21.14 11.29
N GLU A 91 3.30 -21.39 10.16
CA GLU A 91 3.58 -22.52 9.25
C GLU A 91 4.65 -22.21 8.19
N VAL A 92 5.09 -20.95 8.08
CA VAL A 92 6.14 -20.56 7.13
C VAL A 92 7.48 -21.11 7.60
N PRO A 93 8.30 -21.73 6.72
CA PRO A 93 9.63 -22.19 7.09
C PRO A 93 10.55 -21.07 7.53
N SER A 94 11.43 -21.36 8.47
CA SER A 94 12.43 -20.42 8.97
C SER A 94 13.75 -20.55 8.19
N TYR A 95 14.44 -19.43 8.07
CA TYR A 95 15.81 -19.35 7.58
C TYR A 95 16.67 -18.62 8.60
N SER A 96 17.89 -19.12 8.82
CA SER A 96 18.85 -18.53 9.76
C SER A 96 20.16 -18.23 9.07
N PHE A 97 20.80 -17.15 9.48
CA PHE A 97 22.18 -16.86 9.08
C PHE A 97 22.98 -16.24 10.24
N PRO A 98 24.33 -16.40 10.23
CA PRO A 98 25.15 -15.83 11.28
C PRO A 98 25.18 -14.29 11.21
N MET A 99 25.17 -13.66 12.36
CA MET A 99 25.29 -12.22 12.54
C MET A 99 26.59 -11.87 13.24
N PHE A 100 27.27 -10.85 12.75
CA PHE A 100 28.55 -10.37 13.25
C PHE A 100 28.42 -8.91 13.72
N ALA A 101 29.30 -8.48 14.60
CA ALA A 101 29.29 -7.13 15.16
C ALA A 101 29.54 -6.00 14.13
N GLY A 102 30.21 -6.32 13.01
CA GLY A 102 30.63 -5.32 12.01
C GLY A 102 32.00 -4.70 12.33
N GLU A 103 32.48 -3.79 11.46
CA GLU A 103 33.82 -3.16 11.58
C GLU A 103 33.99 -2.29 12.84
N ALA A 104 33.01 -1.41 13.10
CA ALA A 104 32.94 -0.69 14.38
C ALA A 104 31.73 -1.27 15.09
N PRO A 105 31.90 -2.04 16.19
CA PRO A 105 30.84 -2.90 16.70
C PRO A 105 29.51 -2.16 16.86
N GLN A 106 28.68 -2.20 15.80
CA GLN A 106 27.36 -1.59 15.79
C GLN A 106 26.37 -2.41 16.62
N ILE A 107 26.64 -3.72 16.72
CA ILE A 107 25.86 -4.67 17.53
C ILE A 107 26.74 -5.14 18.67
N THR A 108 26.74 -4.40 19.76
CA THR A 108 27.60 -4.64 20.95
C THR A 108 27.48 -6.06 21.52
N PRO A 109 26.29 -6.70 21.61
CA PRO A 109 26.18 -8.09 22.07
C PRO A 109 26.93 -9.12 21.22
N LEU A 110 27.25 -8.78 19.96
CA LEU A 110 27.98 -9.68 19.05
C LEU A 110 29.47 -9.36 18.93
N LYS A 111 30.01 -8.51 19.83
CA LYS A 111 31.40 -8.06 19.77
C LYS A 111 32.39 -9.22 19.88
N ASP A 112 32.15 -10.14 20.78
CA ASP A 112 33.08 -11.23 21.11
C ASP A 112 32.71 -12.55 20.42
N TYR A 113 31.42 -12.79 20.19
CA TYR A 113 30.90 -13.99 19.54
C TYR A 113 29.85 -13.64 18.53
N PRO A 114 29.80 -14.32 17.35
CA PRO A 114 28.69 -14.15 16.42
C PRO A 114 27.38 -14.64 17.04
N GLY A 115 26.29 -14.03 16.62
CA GLY A 115 24.93 -14.47 16.91
C GLY A 115 24.29 -15.12 15.69
N GLU A 116 23.01 -15.42 15.80
CA GLU A 116 22.18 -15.95 14.73
C GLU A 116 20.95 -15.07 14.57
N TYR A 117 20.60 -14.79 13.31
CA TYR A 117 19.34 -14.13 12.98
C TYR A 117 18.43 -15.11 12.26
N THR A 118 17.27 -15.40 12.85
CA THR A 118 16.27 -16.31 12.32
C THR A 118 14.99 -15.57 11.99
N TYR A 119 14.47 -15.76 10.78
CA TYR A 119 13.23 -15.17 10.31
C TYR A 119 12.47 -16.12 9.39
N LYS A 120 11.20 -15.83 9.15
CA LYS A 120 10.35 -16.63 8.26
C LYS A 120 10.63 -16.29 6.80
N TYR A 121 10.96 -17.32 6.01
CA TYR A 121 11.36 -17.18 4.62
C TYR A 121 10.80 -18.33 3.79
N PRO A 122 9.68 -18.15 3.08
CA PRO A 122 9.14 -19.20 2.22
C PRO A 122 9.91 -19.24 0.92
N LYS A 123 10.56 -20.34 0.63
CA LYS A 123 11.09 -20.61 -0.71
C LYS A 123 9.95 -20.96 -1.66
N ALA A 124 10.22 -20.88 -2.98
CA ALA A 124 9.23 -21.24 -3.99
C ALA A 124 8.63 -22.65 -3.72
N GLY A 125 7.30 -22.74 -3.76
CA GLY A 125 6.55 -23.95 -3.47
C GLY A 125 6.24 -24.22 -1.99
N TYR A 126 6.79 -23.46 -1.06
CA TYR A 126 6.46 -23.55 0.36
C TYR A 126 5.23 -22.67 0.74
N PRO A 127 4.58 -22.95 1.88
CA PRO A 127 3.45 -22.15 2.33
C PRO A 127 3.87 -20.72 2.66
N ASN A 128 3.00 -19.76 2.30
CA ASN A 128 3.07 -18.38 2.74
C ASN A 128 2.28 -18.19 4.05
N SER A 129 2.40 -17.00 4.63
CA SER A 129 1.55 -16.59 5.75
C SER A 129 0.07 -16.67 5.40
N LYS A 130 -0.74 -17.09 6.36
CA LYS A 130 -2.20 -16.95 6.29
C LYS A 130 -2.55 -15.51 6.64
N VAL A 131 -3.36 -14.86 5.81
CA VAL A 131 -3.63 -13.43 5.94
C VAL A 131 -5.11 -13.15 6.18
N GLU A 132 -5.38 -12.19 7.05
CA GLU A 132 -6.74 -11.72 7.39
C GLU A 132 -6.76 -10.19 7.41
N VAL A 133 -7.87 -9.60 6.98
CA VAL A 133 -8.13 -8.18 7.24
C VAL A 133 -8.97 -8.07 8.50
N ARG A 134 -8.52 -7.25 9.44
CA ARG A 134 -9.22 -6.93 10.66
C ARG A 134 -9.49 -5.44 10.79
N THR A 135 -10.55 -5.08 11.50
CA THR A 135 -10.88 -3.69 11.83
C THR A 135 -11.08 -3.55 13.33
N TYR A 136 -10.58 -2.46 13.89
CA TYR A 136 -10.71 -2.09 15.28
C TYR A 136 -11.52 -0.80 15.40
N ASP A 137 -12.60 -0.83 16.14
CA ASP A 137 -13.42 0.35 16.46
C ASP A 137 -12.83 1.05 17.69
N ILE A 138 -12.34 2.28 17.50
CA ILE A 138 -11.58 3.05 18.50
C ILE A 138 -12.43 3.43 19.72
N LYS A 139 -13.74 3.58 19.53
CA LYS A 139 -14.66 3.95 20.62
C LYS A 139 -15.09 2.76 21.46
N SER A 140 -15.47 1.66 20.81
CA SER A 140 -15.98 0.46 21.48
C SER A 140 -14.90 -0.55 21.86
N HIS A 141 -13.66 -0.36 21.36
CA HIS A 141 -12.53 -1.29 21.53
C HIS A 141 -12.79 -2.70 20.97
N VAL A 142 -13.64 -2.81 19.94
CA VAL A 142 -14.01 -4.10 19.36
C VAL A 142 -13.24 -4.34 18.07
N THR A 143 -12.54 -5.47 18.02
CA THR A 143 -11.89 -5.97 16.79
C THR A 143 -12.82 -6.93 16.06
N ARG A 144 -12.87 -6.82 14.73
CA ARG A 144 -13.66 -7.70 13.84
C ARG A 144 -12.80 -8.20 12.70
N THR A 145 -12.99 -9.46 12.31
CA THR A 145 -12.36 -10.03 11.09
C THR A 145 -13.31 -9.88 9.92
N MET A 146 -12.81 -9.37 8.80
CA MET A 146 -13.59 -9.23 7.56
C MET A 146 -13.89 -10.60 6.96
N LYS A 147 -15.12 -10.79 6.47
CA LYS A 147 -15.57 -12.01 5.77
C LYS A 147 -15.11 -11.94 4.31
N LEU A 148 -13.79 -11.93 4.10
CA LEU A 148 -13.19 -11.80 2.79
C LEU A 148 -13.13 -13.17 2.11
N PRO A 149 -13.71 -13.35 0.89
CA PRO A 149 -13.64 -14.60 0.14
C PRO A 149 -12.30 -14.68 -0.62
N ILE A 150 -11.23 -14.94 0.12
CA ILE A 150 -9.87 -15.12 -0.42
C ILE A 150 -9.49 -16.61 -0.41
N ASP A 151 -8.71 -17.04 -1.41
CA ASP A 151 -8.12 -18.37 -1.43
C ASP A 151 -7.19 -18.56 -0.22
N ALA A 152 -7.08 -19.78 0.32
CA ALA A 152 -6.30 -20.04 1.54
C ALA A 152 -4.81 -19.68 1.43
N ASP A 153 -4.27 -19.65 0.20
CA ASP A 153 -2.90 -19.28 -0.16
C ASP A 153 -2.82 -17.97 -0.98
N GLY A 154 -3.93 -17.22 -1.03
CA GLY A 154 -4.01 -15.93 -1.70
C GLY A 154 -3.31 -14.81 -0.95
N TYR A 155 -3.15 -13.68 -1.61
CA TYR A 155 -2.48 -12.49 -1.07
C TYR A 155 -3.44 -11.33 -0.87
N ILE A 156 -3.11 -10.44 0.08
CA ILE A 156 -3.76 -9.14 0.30
C ILE A 156 -2.70 -8.04 0.13
N PRO A 157 -2.32 -7.68 -1.11
CA PRO A 157 -1.21 -6.76 -1.35
C PRO A 157 -1.47 -5.34 -0.82
N ARG A 158 -2.72 -4.90 -0.67
CA ARG A 158 -3.06 -3.57 -0.10
C ARG A 158 -4.44 -3.56 0.52
N ILE A 159 -4.58 -2.72 1.55
CA ILE A 159 -5.86 -2.23 2.06
C ILE A 159 -5.83 -0.71 2.05
N ARG A 160 -6.97 -0.06 1.78
CA ARG A 160 -7.09 1.40 1.85
C ARG A 160 -8.52 1.80 2.21
N PHE A 161 -8.67 2.71 3.16
CA PHE A 161 -9.97 3.35 3.31
C PHE A 161 -10.25 4.27 2.10
N THR A 162 -11.48 4.23 1.62
CA THR A 162 -11.94 5.19 0.61
C THR A 162 -12.27 6.53 1.28
N LYS A 163 -12.79 7.49 0.53
CA LYS A 163 -13.30 8.75 1.12
C LYS A 163 -14.56 8.54 1.96
N ASP A 164 -15.24 7.41 1.77
CA ASP A 164 -16.36 6.94 2.57
C ASP A 164 -15.84 5.97 3.64
N ALA A 165 -15.90 6.36 4.91
CA ALA A 165 -15.39 5.57 6.03
C ALA A 165 -16.12 4.21 6.20
N SER A 166 -17.29 4.03 5.58
CA SER A 166 -18.00 2.75 5.54
C SER A 166 -17.45 1.77 4.50
N LYS A 167 -16.46 2.18 3.70
CA LYS A 167 -15.88 1.38 2.62
C LYS A 167 -14.37 1.26 2.76
N LEU A 168 -13.93 0.12 3.24
CA LEU A 168 -12.54 -0.32 3.19
C LEU A 168 -12.30 -1.05 1.85
N ALA A 169 -11.45 -0.52 1.01
CA ALA A 169 -10.96 -1.22 -0.18
C ALA A 169 -9.95 -2.28 0.23
N VAL A 170 -10.22 -3.52 -0.13
CA VAL A 170 -9.33 -4.67 0.07
C VAL A 170 -8.96 -5.21 -1.31
N MET A 171 -7.67 -5.25 -1.60
CA MET A 171 -7.10 -5.76 -2.84
C MET A 171 -6.58 -7.16 -2.59
N THR A 172 -6.96 -8.12 -3.43
CA THR A 172 -6.49 -9.50 -3.30
C THR A 172 -5.89 -10.00 -4.61
N LEU A 173 -4.94 -10.92 -4.49
CA LEU A 173 -4.43 -11.73 -5.60
C LEU A 173 -4.55 -13.20 -5.25
N ASN A 174 -4.79 -14.04 -6.26
CA ASN A 174 -4.60 -15.48 -6.12
C ASN A 174 -3.09 -15.83 -6.08
N ARG A 175 -2.77 -17.08 -5.74
CA ARG A 175 -1.37 -17.56 -5.62
C ARG A 175 -0.59 -17.43 -6.94
N HIS A 176 -1.23 -17.63 -8.09
CA HIS A 176 -0.61 -17.47 -9.41
C HIS A 176 -0.42 -16.00 -9.83
N GLN A 177 -0.98 -15.05 -9.08
CA GLN A 177 -0.90 -13.61 -9.34
C GLN A 177 -1.45 -13.19 -10.72
N ASP A 178 -2.37 -13.96 -11.27
CA ASP A 178 -3.03 -13.72 -12.55
C ASP A 178 -4.49 -13.25 -12.42
N ARG A 179 -5.04 -13.25 -11.18
CA ARG A 179 -6.38 -12.76 -10.84
C ARG A 179 -6.32 -11.76 -9.68
N PHE A 180 -6.65 -10.53 -9.98
CA PHE A 180 -6.81 -9.43 -9.03
C PHE A 180 -8.29 -9.18 -8.76
N ASP A 181 -8.67 -9.14 -7.50
CA ASP A 181 -10.00 -8.76 -7.05
C ASP A 181 -9.94 -7.53 -6.13
N LEU A 182 -10.81 -6.55 -6.41
CA LEU A 182 -11.05 -5.42 -5.53
C LEU A 182 -12.38 -5.61 -4.81
N TYR A 183 -12.32 -5.67 -3.49
CA TYR A 183 -13.50 -5.70 -2.63
C TYR A 183 -13.71 -4.37 -1.92
N PHE A 184 -14.97 -3.98 -1.71
CA PHE A 184 -15.33 -3.03 -0.67
C PHE A 184 -15.90 -3.79 0.52
N ALA A 185 -15.21 -3.66 1.65
CA ALA A 185 -15.59 -4.23 2.93
C ALA A 185 -16.22 -3.15 3.82
N ASP A 186 -17.35 -3.47 4.45
CA ASP A 186 -17.89 -2.64 5.51
C ASP A 186 -17.19 -2.99 6.83
N PRO A 187 -16.44 -2.05 7.44
CA PRO A 187 -15.62 -2.32 8.61
C PRO A 187 -16.43 -2.66 9.87
N ARG A 188 -17.74 -2.40 9.89
CA ARG A 188 -18.62 -2.69 11.03
C ARG A 188 -19.41 -3.99 10.87
N SER A 189 -20.03 -4.21 9.70
CA SER A 189 -20.78 -5.44 9.41
C SER A 189 -19.90 -6.60 9.00
N THR A 190 -18.64 -6.34 8.61
CA THR A 190 -17.65 -7.31 8.11
C THR A 190 -17.93 -7.88 6.72
N LEU A 191 -19.00 -7.46 6.08
CA LEU A 191 -19.38 -7.95 4.76
C LEU A 191 -18.47 -7.34 3.68
N CYS A 192 -18.03 -8.20 2.75
CA CYS A 192 -17.18 -7.83 1.63
C CYS A 192 -17.95 -8.02 0.32
N LYS A 193 -17.97 -6.98 -0.51
CA LYS A 193 -18.58 -7.01 -1.83
C LYS A 193 -17.50 -6.92 -2.90
N LEU A 194 -17.46 -7.88 -3.83
CA LEU A 194 -16.62 -7.78 -5.02
C LEU A 194 -17.10 -6.61 -5.88
N VAL A 195 -16.17 -5.70 -6.21
CA VAL A 195 -16.41 -4.52 -7.02
C VAL A 195 -15.85 -4.65 -8.42
N LEU A 196 -14.66 -5.26 -8.51
CA LEU A 196 -13.96 -5.41 -9.78
C LEU A 196 -13.09 -6.66 -9.73
N ARG A 197 -13.03 -7.38 -10.86
CA ARG A 197 -12.04 -8.41 -11.14
C ARG A 197 -11.24 -8.01 -12.38
N ASP A 198 -9.93 -8.16 -12.30
CA ASP A 198 -9.02 -8.05 -13.44
C ASP A 198 -8.21 -9.34 -13.56
N GLU A 199 -8.06 -9.86 -14.77
CA GLU A 199 -7.38 -11.12 -15.04
C GLU A 199 -6.33 -10.90 -16.13
N SER A 200 -5.23 -11.63 -16.03
CA SER A 200 -4.13 -11.59 -17.00
C SER A 200 -3.78 -13.02 -17.42
N PRO A 201 -3.51 -13.29 -18.71
CA PRO A 201 -3.01 -14.59 -19.13
C PRO A 201 -1.58 -14.89 -18.68
N TYR A 202 -0.92 -13.90 -18.04
CA TYR A 202 0.45 -14.02 -17.54
C TYR A 202 0.49 -13.81 -16.03
N TYR A 203 0.64 -12.56 -15.58
CA TYR A 203 0.52 -12.15 -14.19
C TYR A 203 0.17 -10.65 -14.09
N ILE A 204 -0.27 -10.22 -12.93
CA ILE A 204 -0.62 -8.82 -12.65
C ILE A 204 0.54 -8.18 -11.89
N LYS A 205 1.06 -7.07 -12.41
CA LYS A 205 2.19 -6.35 -11.81
C LYS A 205 1.78 -5.68 -10.50
N GLU A 206 2.68 -5.69 -9.53
CA GLU A 206 2.50 -5.10 -8.20
C GLU A 206 2.26 -3.58 -8.22
N ASN A 207 2.78 -2.87 -9.22
CA ASN A 207 2.56 -1.41 -9.34
C ASN A 207 1.08 -1.02 -9.54
N VAL A 208 0.21 -1.96 -9.92
CA VAL A 208 -1.24 -1.73 -10.04
C VAL A 208 -1.82 -1.25 -8.72
N PHE A 209 -1.44 -1.86 -7.59
CA PHE A 209 -2.02 -1.60 -6.27
C PHE A 209 -1.78 -0.17 -5.78
N ASP A 210 -0.62 0.42 -6.06
CA ASP A 210 -0.28 1.78 -5.65
C ASP A 210 -0.89 2.85 -6.56
N ASN A 211 -1.32 2.47 -7.75
CA ASN A 211 -1.97 3.34 -8.73
C ASN A 211 -3.50 3.36 -8.64
N ILE A 212 -4.10 2.54 -7.76
CA ILE A 212 -5.53 2.65 -7.45
C ILE A 212 -5.73 3.84 -6.50
N LYS A 213 -6.45 4.86 -6.98
CA LYS A 213 -6.79 6.06 -6.20
C LYS A 213 -8.30 6.21 -6.14
N PHE A 214 -8.81 6.38 -4.91
CA PHE A 214 -10.24 6.52 -4.64
C PHE A 214 -10.64 7.99 -4.54
N TYR A 215 -11.72 8.33 -5.22
CA TYR A 215 -12.39 9.62 -5.20
C TYR A 215 -13.83 9.43 -4.66
N PRO A 216 -14.61 10.48 -4.36
CA PRO A 216 -15.94 10.29 -3.78
C PRO A 216 -16.85 9.32 -4.57
N GLU A 217 -16.88 9.43 -5.91
CA GLU A 217 -17.78 8.65 -6.76
C GLU A 217 -17.05 7.68 -7.71
N THR A 218 -15.73 7.71 -7.74
CA THR A 218 -14.94 7.01 -8.76
C THR A 218 -13.61 6.50 -8.22
N PHE A 219 -12.97 5.58 -8.98
CA PHE A 219 -11.59 5.17 -8.74
C PHE A 219 -10.84 4.89 -10.04
N SER A 220 -9.52 4.90 -9.95
CA SER A 220 -8.61 4.58 -11.06
C SER A 220 -8.13 3.13 -10.97
N LEU A 221 -7.79 2.55 -12.12
CA LEU A 221 -7.06 1.29 -12.23
C LEU A 221 -6.07 1.39 -13.39
N LEU A 222 -4.82 0.95 -13.18
CA LEU A 222 -3.93 0.58 -14.27
C LEU A 222 -4.13 -0.90 -14.60
N SER A 223 -4.28 -1.24 -15.86
CA SER A 223 -4.46 -2.63 -16.30
C SER A 223 -3.82 -2.87 -17.64
N GLU A 224 -3.23 -4.06 -17.82
CA GLU A 224 -2.62 -4.53 -19.06
C GLU A 224 -3.55 -5.37 -19.92
N ARG A 225 -4.86 -5.41 -19.62
CA ARG A 225 -5.87 -6.23 -20.32
C ARG A 225 -5.92 -6.06 -21.83
N ASP A 226 -5.44 -4.91 -22.34
CA ASP A 226 -5.37 -4.59 -23.76
C ASP A 226 -3.93 -4.67 -24.32
N GLY A 227 -3.02 -5.37 -23.62
CA GLY A 227 -1.64 -5.63 -24.04
C GLY A 227 -0.61 -4.60 -23.58
N PHE A 228 -1.04 -3.42 -23.11
CA PHE A 228 -0.20 -2.38 -22.52
C PHE A 228 -0.88 -1.83 -21.27
N SER A 229 -0.08 -1.38 -20.29
CA SER A 229 -0.61 -0.74 -19.09
C SER A 229 -1.30 0.57 -19.43
N HIS A 230 -2.61 0.64 -19.24
CA HIS A 230 -3.44 1.82 -19.49
C HIS A 230 -4.27 2.19 -18.28
N LEU A 231 -4.66 3.48 -18.22
CA LEU A 231 -5.50 4.04 -17.17
C LEU A 231 -6.98 3.83 -17.51
N TYR A 232 -7.68 3.15 -16.61
CA TYR A 232 -9.13 2.94 -16.64
C TYR A 232 -9.79 3.68 -15.48
N TRP A 233 -10.97 4.22 -15.73
CA TRP A 233 -11.75 5.01 -14.78
C TRP A 233 -13.07 4.34 -14.50
N TYR A 234 -13.32 4.03 -13.23
CA TYR A 234 -14.50 3.29 -12.77
C TYR A 234 -15.35 4.11 -11.82
N SER A 235 -16.66 3.84 -11.79
CA SER A 235 -17.54 4.25 -10.69
C SER A 235 -17.24 3.44 -9.43
N MET A 236 -17.62 3.95 -8.25
CA MET A 236 -17.52 3.19 -6.99
C MET A 236 -18.41 1.93 -6.97
N GLY A 237 -19.31 1.76 -7.94
CA GLY A 237 -20.07 0.54 -8.16
C GLY A 237 -19.36 -0.54 -8.97
N GLY A 238 -18.15 -0.24 -9.51
CA GLY A 238 -17.37 -1.16 -10.34
C GLY A 238 -17.68 -1.08 -11.83
N ASN A 239 -18.51 -0.14 -12.28
CA ASN A 239 -18.80 0.03 -13.70
C ASN A 239 -17.70 0.85 -14.38
N LEU A 240 -17.16 0.36 -15.49
CA LEU A 240 -16.21 1.09 -16.31
C LEU A 240 -16.88 2.36 -16.91
N ILE A 241 -16.35 3.54 -16.57
CA ILE A 241 -16.80 4.80 -17.13
C ILE A 241 -16.09 5.09 -18.44
N LYS A 242 -14.74 4.93 -18.44
CA LYS A 242 -13.93 5.10 -19.66
C LYS A 242 -12.53 4.51 -19.54
N LYS A 243 -11.94 4.12 -20.66
CA LYS A 243 -10.51 3.98 -20.84
C LYS A 243 -9.91 5.36 -21.11
N VAL A 244 -9.06 5.84 -20.22
CA VAL A 244 -8.53 7.22 -20.27
C VAL A 244 -7.36 7.33 -21.23
N THR A 245 -6.48 6.32 -21.27
CA THR A 245 -5.30 6.28 -22.14
C THR A 245 -5.39 5.13 -23.13
N ASN A 246 -4.77 5.28 -24.30
CA ASN A 246 -4.74 4.26 -25.35
C ASN A 246 -3.50 4.43 -26.21
N GLY A 247 -2.95 3.33 -26.75
CA GLY A 247 -1.78 3.35 -27.65
C GLY A 247 -0.86 2.16 -27.41
N LYS A 248 0.27 2.14 -28.15
CA LYS A 248 1.32 1.11 -27.98
C LYS A 248 2.42 1.61 -27.04
N TYR A 249 2.04 1.90 -25.80
CA TYR A 249 2.93 2.39 -24.74
C TYR A 249 2.33 2.04 -23.37
N GLU A 250 3.13 2.15 -22.33
CA GLU A 250 2.69 1.91 -20.96
C GLU A 250 2.53 3.23 -20.20
N VAL A 251 1.42 3.36 -19.50
CA VAL A 251 1.28 4.28 -18.37
C VAL A 251 2.07 3.67 -17.21
N LYS A 252 3.04 4.42 -16.67
CA LYS A 252 3.89 3.97 -15.56
C LYS A 252 3.27 4.30 -14.21
N ASP A 253 2.78 5.53 -14.05
CA ASP A 253 2.17 6.00 -12.80
C ASP A 253 0.93 6.83 -13.11
N PHE A 254 -0.16 6.61 -12.37
CA PHE A 254 -1.29 7.53 -12.30
C PHE A 254 -1.04 8.54 -11.18
N LEU A 255 -0.85 9.80 -11.53
CA LEU A 255 -0.49 10.86 -10.59
C LEU A 255 -1.69 11.44 -9.88
N GLY A 256 -2.83 11.58 -10.58
CA GLY A 256 -4.06 12.06 -9.99
C GLY A 256 -5.08 12.60 -10.99
N TYR A 257 -6.23 12.96 -10.47
CA TYR A 257 -7.35 13.55 -11.19
C TYR A 257 -7.73 14.90 -10.58
N ASP A 258 -7.82 15.93 -11.41
CA ASP A 258 -8.34 17.24 -11.00
C ASP A 258 -9.85 17.30 -11.30
N ALA A 259 -10.65 17.25 -10.24
CA ALA A 259 -12.11 17.30 -10.37
C ALA A 259 -12.62 18.67 -10.82
N THR A 260 -11.81 19.73 -10.72
CA THR A 260 -12.24 21.10 -11.10
C THR A 260 -12.34 21.28 -12.62
N ASP A 261 -11.45 20.64 -13.38
CA ASP A 261 -11.43 20.71 -14.85
C ASP A 261 -11.62 19.36 -15.54
N GLY A 262 -11.67 18.26 -14.77
CA GLY A 262 -11.87 16.91 -15.27
C GLY A 262 -10.62 16.29 -15.91
N SER A 263 -9.42 16.75 -15.52
CA SER A 263 -8.15 16.31 -16.10
C SER A 263 -7.49 15.18 -15.34
N PHE A 264 -6.85 14.30 -16.08
CA PHE A 264 -6.04 13.18 -15.58
C PHE A 264 -4.56 13.46 -15.82
N TYR A 265 -3.74 13.14 -14.81
CA TYR A 265 -2.29 13.31 -14.87
C TYR A 265 -1.60 11.96 -14.69
N TYR A 266 -0.63 11.65 -15.55
CA TYR A 266 0.07 10.37 -15.53
C TYR A 266 1.47 10.49 -16.09
N THR A 267 2.30 9.48 -15.85
CA THR A 267 3.57 9.30 -16.54
C THR A 267 3.48 8.14 -17.51
N SER A 268 4.18 8.23 -18.64
CA SER A 268 4.26 7.14 -19.60
C SER A 268 5.60 7.11 -20.35
N ASN A 269 5.85 5.97 -21.02
CA ASN A 269 7.00 5.74 -21.87
C ASN A 269 6.68 5.88 -23.37
N GLU A 270 5.62 6.63 -23.74
CA GLU A 270 5.13 6.68 -25.11
C GLU A 270 6.11 7.25 -26.15
N GLU A 271 7.10 8.05 -25.74
CA GLU A 271 8.12 8.57 -26.63
C GLU A 271 9.29 7.59 -26.84
N SER A 272 9.61 6.80 -25.84
CA SER A 272 10.69 5.81 -25.88
C SER A 272 10.59 4.89 -24.66
N PRO A 273 10.88 3.59 -24.78
CA PRO A 273 10.96 2.66 -23.64
C PRO A 273 11.96 3.11 -22.57
N LEU A 274 12.97 3.90 -22.95
CA LEU A 274 14.03 4.39 -22.04
C LEU A 274 13.69 5.72 -21.36
N ARG A 275 12.51 6.30 -21.63
CA ARG A 275 12.12 7.62 -21.13
C ARG A 275 10.79 7.55 -20.37
N LYS A 276 10.64 8.41 -19.40
CA LYS A 276 9.40 8.59 -18.65
C LYS A 276 9.03 10.07 -18.68
N ALA A 277 7.95 10.41 -19.36
CA ALA A 277 7.45 11.76 -19.49
C ALA A 277 6.12 11.97 -18.77
N VAL A 278 5.81 13.21 -18.42
CA VAL A 278 4.60 13.62 -17.67
C VAL A 278 3.56 14.16 -18.65
N TYR A 279 2.34 13.67 -18.52
CA TYR A 279 1.21 14.03 -19.39
C TYR A 279 -0.03 14.44 -18.60
N LYS A 280 -0.83 15.27 -19.25
CA LYS A 280 -2.20 15.62 -18.87
C LYS A 280 -3.15 15.21 -20.00
N ILE A 281 -4.29 14.62 -19.64
CA ILE A 281 -5.45 14.45 -20.54
C ILE A 281 -6.61 15.24 -19.94
N ASP A 282 -7.18 16.19 -20.71
CA ASP A 282 -8.32 16.96 -20.28
C ASP A 282 -9.65 16.18 -20.45
N LYS A 283 -10.76 16.76 -19.96
CA LYS A 283 -12.10 16.15 -20.07
C LYS A 283 -12.55 15.88 -21.50
N LYS A 284 -11.99 16.59 -22.50
CA LYS A 284 -12.28 16.41 -23.94
C LYS A 284 -11.39 15.36 -24.59
N GLY A 285 -10.44 14.79 -23.84
CA GLY A 285 -9.47 13.80 -24.35
C GLY A 285 -8.23 14.41 -25.01
N LYS A 286 -8.03 15.72 -24.93
CA LYS A 286 -6.81 16.37 -25.45
C LYS A 286 -5.65 16.07 -24.54
N LYS A 287 -4.63 15.40 -25.09
CA LYS A 287 -3.37 15.09 -24.43
C LYS A 287 -2.38 16.26 -24.55
N THR A 288 -1.70 16.57 -23.46
CA THR A 288 -0.64 17.59 -23.40
C THR A 288 0.55 17.03 -22.63
N LYS A 289 1.75 17.07 -23.20
CA LYS A 289 2.99 16.78 -22.50
C LYS A 289 3.36 17.95 -21.60
N LEU A 290 3.64 17.67 -20.32
CA LEU A 290 4.01 18.68 -19.32
C LEU A 290 5.51 18.75 -19.07
N SER A 291 6.22 17.61 -19.15
CA SER A 291 7.68 17.57 -19.02
C SER A 291 8.36 18.15 -20.26
N GLN A 292 9.34 19.03 -20.04
CA GLN A 292 10.02 19.74 -21.13
C GLN A 292 11.28 19.01 -21.62
N ARG A 293 11.94 18.25 -20.74
CA ARG A 293 13.21 17.58 -21.02
C ARG A 293 13.00 16.09 -21.31
N GLU A 294 13.82 15.56 -22.21
CA GLU A 294 13.88 14.15 -22.54
C GLU A 294 14.72 13.37 -21.52
N GLY A 295 14.13 12.38 -20.87
CA GLY A 295 14.77 11.56 -19.83
C GLY A 295 13.76 10.94 -18.90
N THR A 296 14.19 10.65 -17.67
CA THR A 296 13.32 10.13 -16.59
C THR A 296 12.78 11.28 -15.76
N ASN A 297 11.47 11.45 -15.79
CA ASN A 297 10.74 12.46 -15.03
C ASN A 297 9.95 11.79 -13.90
N THR A 298 10.11 12.26 -12.67
CA THR A 298 9.40 11.76 -11.49
C THR A 298 8.72 12.94 -10.79
N PRO A 299 7.48 13.25 -11.18
CA PRO A 299 6.75 14.41 -10.66
C PRO A 299 6.10 14.11 -9.31
N LEU A 300 6.06 15.12 -8.45
CA LEU A 300 5.27 15.16 -7.22
C LEU A 300 4.28 16.32 -7.32
N PHE A 301 3.00 16.00 -7.46
CA PHE A 301 1.93 17.00 -7.58
C PHE A 301 1.43 17.48 -6.23
N SER A 302 1.05 18.75 -6.17
CA SER A 302 0.27 19.31 -5.07
C SER A 302 -1.11 18.64 -5.00
N LYS A 303 -1.75 18.65 -3.81
CA LYS A 303 -3.13 18.12 -3.64
C LYS A 303 -4.14 18.76 -4.59
N SER A 304 -3.92 20.02 -5.00
CA SER A 304 -4.77 20.75 -5.94
C SER A 304 -4.49 20.45 -7.41
N MET A 305 -3.49 19.61 -7.72
CA MET A 305 -3.00 19.30 -9.07
C MET A 305 -2.53 20.52 -9.89
N LYS A 306 -2.43 21.71 -9.28
CA LYS A 306 -2.05 22.97 -9.95
C LYS A 306 -0.54 23.15 -10.11
N TYR A 307 0.24 22.57 -9.22
CA TYR A 307 1.69 22.68 -9.17
C TYR A 307 2.30 21.29 -9.04
N TYR A 308 3.48 21.11 -9.61
CA TYR A 308 4.27 19.92 -9.35
C TYR A 308 5.77 20.25 -9.30
N MET A 309 6.49 19.53 -8.49
CA MET A 309 7.94 19.47 -8.48
C MET A 309 8.36 18.25 -9.29
N ASN A 310 9.31 18.41 -10.20
CA ASN A 310 9.77 17.32 -11.05
C ASN A 310 11.22 16.98 -10.73
N LYS A 311 11.48 15.75 -10.31
CA LYS A 311 12.83 15.18 -10.30
C LYS A 311 13.13 14.68 -11.68
N PHE A 312 14.28 15.07 -12.22
CA PHE A 312 14.68 14.77 -13.60
C PHE A 312 16.10 14.25 -13.65
N SER A 313 16.34 13.25 -14.51
CA SER A 313 17.68 12.79 -14.89
C SER A 313 17.71 12.21 -16.30
N ASN A 314 18.88 12.24 -16.94
CA ASN A 314 19.21 11.50 -18.16
C ASN A 314 20.72 11.17 -18.17
N LEU A 315 21.26 10.65 -19.28
CA LEU A 315 22.67 10.28 -19.37
C LEU A 315 23.64 11.45 -19.15
N ASP A 316 23.24 12.66 -19.57
CA ASP A 316 24.08 13.86 -19.54
C ASP A 316 23.80 14.74 -18.31
N THR A 317 22.72 14.47 -17.59
CA THR A 317 22.26 15.29 -16.47
C THR A 317 22.00 14.41 -15.25
N PRO A 318 22.75 14.58 -14.15
CA PRO A 318 22.45 13.92 -12.89
C PRO A 318 21.09 14.37 -12.35
N MET A 319 20.59 13.70 -11.30
CA MET A 319 19.26 13.98 -10.77
C MET A 319 19.13 15.42 -10.26
N LEU A 320 18.24 16.16 -10.84
CA LEU A 320 17.85 17.53 -10.50
C LEU A 320 16.45 17.58 -9.93
#